data_cde022ba34dd046ac518d35ba1e6c78a
#
_entry.id   cde022ba34dd046ac518d35ba1e6c78a
#
_cell.length_a   1.000
_cell.length_b   1.000
_cell.length_c   1.000
_cell.angle_alpha   90.00
_cell.angle_beta   90.00
_cell.angle_gamma   90.00
#
_symmetry.space_group_name_H-M   'P 1'
#
loop_
_entity.id
_entity.type
_entity.pdbx_description
1 polymer ?
#
loop_
_entity_poly.entity_id
_entity_poly.type
_entity_poly.pdbx_seq_one_letter_code
_entity_poly.pdbx_strand_id
1 'polypeptide(L)'
;MLGEAPGRRELLAVGAIIAGVGGIAALAPGHNTHHVHGVAVIVVLATLGVVATTPFLLQLAGRSSSNATMIGAGLAFAWSGLVNQFVADAGANGHWGTAIAWAAGAAVAAVVGLTCEMSALQTRPAILVAPVVFVVQTVVPIGLAPLVVHSSFLDSPLSGVPLIGCLIVLLAGATTIARSPALLAVGSARDQPSRRESGSPTS
;
A
#
# COMPACT_ATOMS: atom_id res chain seq x y z
N MET A 1 3.79 -20.41 19.29
CA MET A 1 2.40 -19.89 19.21
C MET A 1 2.29 -18.80 20.26
N LEU A 2 2.24 -17.54 19.81
CA LEU A 2 2.12 -16.38 20.68
C LEU A 2 0.66 -16.30 21.13
N GLY A 3 0.35 -16.86 22.30
CA GLY A 3 -0.99 -16.88 22.89
C GLY A 3 -1.33 -15.63 23.70
N GLU A 4 -0.77 -14.48 23.35
CA GLU A 4 -1.15 -13.24 24.03
C GLU A 4 -2.41 -12.68 23.38
N ALA A 5 -3.45 -12.54 24.17
CA ALA A 5 -4.69 -11.89 23.72
C ALA A 5 -4.37 -10.43 23.32
N PRO A 6 -4.87 -9.98 22.17
CA PRO A 6 -4.61 -8.61 21.70
C PRO A 6 -5.11 -7.60 22.75
N GLY A 7 -4.25 -6.63 23.06
CA GLY A 7 -4.59 -5.58 24.02
C GLY A 7 -5.76 -4.71 23.52
N ARG A 8 -6.49 -4.08 24.45
CA ARG A 8 -7.60 -3.18 24.08
C ARG A 8 -7.20 -2.08 23.09
N ARG A 9 -5.96 -1.62 23.15
CA ARG A 9 -5.42 -0.61 22.21
C ARG A 9 -5.27 -1.17 20.79
N GLU A 10 -4.85 -2.42 20.67
CA GLU A 10 -4.70 -3.10 19.38
C GLU A 10 -6.07 -3.38 18.75
N LEU A 11 -7.04 -3.81 19.54
CA LEU A 11 -8.42 -4.00 19.07
C LEU A 11 -9.05 -2.68 18.62
N LEU A 12 -8.83 -1.58 19.35
CA LEU A 12 -9.31 -0.26 18.95
C LEU A 12 -8.64 0.22 17.66
N ALA A 13 -7.34 -0.05 17.49
CA ALA A 13 -6.62 0.32 16.27
C ALA A 13 -7.10 -0.48 15.05
N VAL A 14 -7.34 -1.78 15.22
CA VAL A 14 -7.95 -2.62 14.16
C VAL A 14 -9.36 -2.13 13.84
N GLY A 15 -10.18 -1.82 14.85
CA GLY A 15 -11.51 -1.24 14.68
C GLY A 15 -11.47 0.09 13.92
N ALA A 16 -10.50 0.96 14.22
CA ALA A 16 -10.30 2.22 13.52
C ALA A 16 -9.92 2.01 12.04
N ILE A 17 -9.07 1.03 11.73
CA ILE A 17 -8.73 0.67 10.34
C ILE A 17 -9.97 0.18 9.59
N ILE A 18 -10.73 -0.74 10.19
CA ILE A 18 -11.95 -1.28 9.56
C ILE A 18 -12.98 -0.17 9.34
N ALA A 19 -13.19 0.70 10.34
CA ALA A 19 -14.09 1.83 10.21
C ALA A 19 -13.62 2.84 9.16
N GLY A 20 -12.32 3.12 9.10
CA GLY A 20 -11.72 4.00 8.08
C GLY A 20 -11.90 3.45 6.67
N VAL A 21 -11.57 2.17 6.43
CA VAL A 21 -11.74 1.51 5.12
C VAL A 21 -13.23 1.43 4.75
N GLY A 22 -14.09 0.99 5.67
CA GLY A 22 -15.53 0.90 5.43
C GLY A 22 -16.15 2.27 5.15
N GLY A 23 -15.72 3.31 5.87
CA GLY A 23 -16.14 4.69 5.63
C GLY A 23 -15.71 5.21 4.27
N ILE A 24 -14.46 4.97 3.86
CA ILE A 24 -13.98 5.33 2.52
C ILE A 24 -14.81 4.61 1.45
N ALA A 25 -15.05 3.29 1.62
CA ALA A 25 -15.84 2.51 0.67
C ALA A 25 -17.30 2.98 0.58
N ALA A 26 -17.92 3.37 1.69
CA ALA A 26 -19.30 3.86 1.75
C ALA A 26 -19.47 5.29 1.21
N LEU A 27 -18.44 6.13 1.38
CA LEU A 27 -18.43 7.53 0.95
C LEU A 27 -17.78 7.74 -0.42
N ALA A 28 -17.19 6.69 -0.98
CA ALA A 28 -16.65 6.75 -2.34
C ALA A 28 -17.77 7.20 -3.29
N PRO A 29 -17.55 8.23 -4.12
CA PRO A 29 -18.54 8.66 -5.10
C PRO A 29 -18.93 7.46 -5.94
N GLY A 30 -20.25 7.27 -6.13
CA GLY A 30 -20.77 6.20 -6.98
C GLY A 30 -20.09 6.23 -8.34
N HIS A 31 -19.91 5.05 -8.95
CA HIS A 31 -19.28 4.89 -10.25
C HIS A 31 -20.03 5.70 -11.31
N ASN A 32 -19.67 6.96 -11.47
CA ASN A 32 -20.03 7.70 -12.65
C ASN A 32 -19.17 7.15 -13.78
N THR A 33 -19.81 6.44 -14.71
CA THR A 33 -19.20 5.75 -15.86
C THR A 33 -18.54 6.69 -16.90
N HIS A 34 -18.34 7.95 -16.56
CA HIS A 34 -17.60 8.90 -17.39
C HIS A 34 -16.10 8.79 -17.10
N HIS A 35 -15.53 7.65 -17.51
CA HIS A 35 -14.08 7.55 -17.55
C HIS A 35 -13.54 8.48 -18.63
N VAL A 36 -12.70 9.40 -18.23
CA VAL A 36 -11.92 10.14 -19.19
C VAL A 36 -10.88 9.18 -19.78
N HIS A 37 -11.28 8.48 -20.83
CA HIS A 37 -10.35 7.81 -21.71
C HIS A 37 -9.56 8.88 -22.50
N GLY A 38 -8.70 9.60 -21.81
CA GLY A 38 -7.89 10.64 -22.41
C GLY A 38 -6.42 10.27 -22.37
N VAL A 39 -5.67 10.85 -23.30
CA VAL A 39 -4.20 10.73 -23.34
C VAL A 39 -3.60 11.06 -21.96
N ALA A 40 -4.19 11.99 -21.21
CA ALA A 40 -3.75 12.37 -19.87
C ALA A 40 -3.72 11.19 -18.88
N VAL A 41 -4.74 10.34 -18.85
CA VAL A 41 -4.81 9.16 -17.98
C VAL A 41 -3.72 8.17 -18.33
N ILE A 42 -3.52 7.91 -19.63
CA ILE A 42 -2.47 7.00 -20.11
C ILE A 42 -1.10 7.55 -19.71
N VAL A 43 -0.86 8.85 -19.88
CA VAL A 43 0.40 9.50 -19.49
C VAL A 43 0.63 9.40 -17.99
N VAL A 44 -0.38 9.66 -17.16
CA VAL A 44 -0.27 9.54 -15.69
C VAL A 44 0.05 8.11 -15.28
N LEU A 45 -0.68 7.11 -15.82
CA LEU A 45 -0.44 5.71 -15.52
C LEU A 45 0.93 5.24 -16.03
N ALA A 46 1.34 5.64 -17.24
CA ALA A 46 2.66 5.30 -17.77
C ALA A 46 3.78 5.91 -16.93
N THR A 47 3.67 7.19 -16.57
CA THR A 47 4.64 7.88 -15.72
C THR A 47 4.74 7.23 -14.35
N LEU A 48 3.61 6.97 -13.71
CA LEU A 48 3.57 6.30 -12.41
C LEU A 48 4.17 4.88 -12.50
N GLY A 49 3.87 4.14 -13.56
CA GLY A 49 4.44 2.81 -13.81
C GLY A 49 5.96 2.84 -13.97
N VAL A 50 6.49 3.79 -14.75
CA VAL A 50 7.94 3.98 -14.91
C VAL A 50 8.59 4.34 -13.57
N VAL A 51 8.02 5.29 -12.82
CA VAL A 51 8.54 5.69 -11.52
C VAL A 51 8.50 4.55 -10.52
N ALA A 52 7.42 3.76 -10.50
CA ALA A 52 7.26 2.61 -9.61
C ALA A 52 8.24 1.47 -9.92
N THR A 53 8.57 1.24 -11.19
CA THR A 53 9.50 0.18 -11.60
C THR A 53 10.97 0.59 -11.49
N THR A 54 11.29 1.88 -11.49
CA THR A 54 12.67 2.38 -11.42
C THR A 54 13.46 1.83 -10.22
N PRO A 55 12.95 1.82 -8.97
CA PRO A 55 13.68 1.26 -7.82
C PRO A 55 13.97 -0.24 -7.98
N PHE A 56 13.07 -0.98 -8.58
CA PHE A 56 13.27 -2.40 -8.88
C PHE A 56 14.41 -2.60 -9.90
N LEU A 57 14.45 -1.83 -10.97
CA LEU A 57 15.51 -1.87 -11.96
C LEU A 57 16.87 -1.46 -11.38
N LEU A 58 16.90 -0.42 -10.54
CA LEU A 58 18.10 -0.02 -9.80
C LEU A 58 18.58 -1.11 -8.84
N GLN A 59 17.66 -1.86 -8.23
CA GLN A 59 17.99 -2.99 -7.39
C GLN A 59 18.64 -4.11 -8.18
N LEU A 60 18.12 -4.46 -9.36
CA LEU A 60 18.74 -5.44 -10.26
C LEU A 60 20.13 -5.01 -10.70
N ALA A 61 20.36 -3.70 -10.85
CA ALA A 61 21.68 -3.12 -11.16
C ALA A 61 22.61 -2.99 -9.93
N GLY A 62 22.21 -3.46 -8.74
CA GLY A 62 22.99 -3.36 -7.51
C GLY A 62 23.14 -1.94 -6.93
N ARG A 63 22.32 -0.98 -7.39
CA ARG A 63 22.40 0.44 -7.02
C ARG A 63 21.21 0.95 -6.19
N SER A 64 20.36 0.07 -5.70
CA SER A 64 19.17 0.52 -4.95
C SER A 64 19.50 0.89 -3.51
N SER A 65 18.82 1.93 -3.02
CA SER A 65 18.77 2.24 -1.58
C SER A 65 17.50 1.65 -0.97
N SER A 66 17.56 1.24 0.29
CA SER A 66 16.41 0.70 1.02
C SER A 66 15.21 1.67 1.04
N ASN A 67 15.45 2.98 1.07
CA ASN A 67 14.37 3.97 1.02
C ASN A 67 13.70 4.00 -0.37
N ALA A 68 14.48 3.87 -1.44
CA ALA A 68 13.93 3.83 -2.79
C ALA A 68 13.08 2.58 -3.01
N THR A 69 13.49 1.42 -2.47
CA THR A 69 12.70 0.17 -2.57
C THR A 69 11.39 0.25 -1.79
N MET A 70 11.36 0.87 -0.60
CA MET A 70 10.11 1.08 0.15
C MET A 70 9.12 1.96 -0.63
N ILE A 71 9.59 3.09 -1.17
CA ILE A 71 8.75 3.99 -1.96
C ILE A 71 8.29 3.30 -3.24
N GLY A 72 9.19 2.59 -3.92
CA GLY A 72 8.88 1.82 -5.13
C GLY A 72 7.81 0.75 -4.89
N ALA A 73 7.87 0.03 -3.76
CA ALA A 73 6.85 -0.92 -3.37
C ALA A 73 5.48 -0.26 -3.24
N GLY A 74 5.40 0.86 -2.49
CA GLY A 74 4.16 1.61 -2.30
C GLY A 74 3.59 2.15 -3.62
N LEU A 75 4.44 2.67 -4.52
CA LEU A 75 4.04 3.15 -5.85
C LEU A 75 3.54 2.02 -6.75
N ALA A 76 4.18 0.85 -6.73
CA ALA A 76 3.77 -0.29 -7.52
C ALA A 76 2.40 -0.84 -7.06
N PHE A 77 2.15 -0.90 -5.75
CA PHE A 77 0.84 -1.24 -5.22
C PHE A 77 -0.21 -0.16 -5.52
N ALA A 78 0.15 1.12 -5.45
CA ALA A 78 -0.72 2.22 -5.82
C ALA A 78 -1.14 2.13 -7.29
N TRP A 79 -0.19 1.83 -8.18
CA TRP A 79 -0.46 1.61 -9.60
C TRP A 79 -1.38 0.42 -9.83
N SER A 80 -1.11 -0.71 -9.19
CA SER A 80 -1.98 -1.90 -9.25
C SER A 80 -3.40 -1.58 -8.78
N GLY A 81 -3.55 -0.82 -7.68
CA GLY A 81 -4.84 -0.39 -7.15
C GLY A 81 -5.63 0.50 -8.13
N LEU A 82 -4.96 1.48 -8.76
CA LEU A 82 -5.58 2.34 -9.79
C LEU A 82 -6.04 1.54 -11.00
N VAL A 83 -5.20 0.61 -11.48
CA VAL A 83 -5.51 -0.20 -12.66
C VAL A 83 -6.66 -1.16 -12.41
N ASN A 84 -6.86 -1.65 -11.18
CA ASN A 84 -7.99 -2.50 -10.85
C ASN A 84 -9.36 -1.86 -11.13
N GLN A 85 -9.47 -0.53 -11.09
CA GLN A 85 -10.69 0.17 -11.50
C GLN A 85 -10.95 -0.05 -12.99
N PHE A 86 -9.93 0.06 -13.85
CA PHE A 86 -10.07 -0.19 -15.30
C PHE A 86 -10.39 -1.65 -15.61
N VAL A 87 -9.88 -2.59 -14.79
CA VAL A 87 -10.26 -4.02 -14.88
C VAL A 87 -11.75 -4.19 -14.63
N ALA A 88 -12.26 -3.59 -13.53
CA ALA A 88 -13.67 -3.70 -13.16
C ALA A 88 -14.59 -3.09 -14.23
N ASP A 89 -14.22 -1.92 -14.77
CA ASP A 89 -15.02 -1.23 -15.79
C ASP A 89 -15.01 -1.98 -17.12
N ALA A 90 -13.85 -2.44 -17.58
CA ALA A 90 -13.76 -3.23 -18.80
C ALA A 90 -14.56 -4.54 -18.67
N GLY A 91 -14.51 -5.19 -17.50
CA GLY A 91 -15.31 -6.38 -17.21
C GLY A 91 -16.81 -6.11 -17.21
N ALA A 92 -17.25 -5.03 -16.56
CA ALA A 92 -18.67 -4.64 -16.51
C ALA A 92 -19.23 -4.31 -17.90
N ASN A 93 -18.41 -3.77 -18.80
CA ASN A 93 -18.80 -3.45 -20.18
C ASN A 93 -18.58 -4.63 -21.15
N GLY A 94 -18.23 -5.83 -20.68
CA GLY A 94 -18.03 -7.02 -21.51
C GLY A 94 -16.74 -7.02 -22.35
N HIS A 95 -15.85 -6.06 -22.15
CA HIS A 95 -14.55 -5.98 -22.84
C HIS A 95 -13.49 -6.86 -22.18
N TRP A 96 -13.71 -8.18 -22.15
CA TRP A 96 -12.88 -9.15 -21.43
C TRP A 96 -11.41 -9.13 -21.85
N GLY A 97 -11.10 -8.93 -23.13
CA GLY A 97 -9.72 -8.82 -23.59
C GLY A 97 -8.96 -7.66 -22.94
N THR A 98 -9.61 -6.50 -22.86
CA THR A 98 -9.06 -5.31 -22.19
C THR A 98 -8.96 -5.51 -20.68
N ALA A 99 -9.96 -6.12 -20.06
CA ALA A 99 -9.93 -6.44 -18.63
C ALA A 99 -8.76 -7.36 -18.28
N ILE A 100 -8.52 -8.42 -19.06
CA ILE A 100 -7.40 -9.34 -18.87
C ILE A 100 -6.05 -8.62 -19.06
N ALA A 101 -5.92 -7.75 -20.06
CA ALA A 101 -4.70 -6.98 -20.27
C ALA A 101 -4.37 -6.08 -19.08
N TRP A 102 -5.36 -5.34 -18.54
CA TRP A 102 -5.20 -4.53 -17.34
C TRP A 102 -4.90 -5.37 -16.10
N ALA A 103 -5.60 -6.51 -15.93
CA ALA A 103 -5.36 -7.42 -14.81
C ALA A 103 -3.93 -8.00 -14.84
N ALA A 104 -3.43 -8.36 -16.02
CA ALA A 104 -2.04 -8.80 -16.16
C ALA A 104 -1.04 -7.70 -15.79
N GLY A 105 -1.29 -6.47 -16.22
CA GLY A 105 -0.48 -5.32 -15.80
C GLY A 105 -0.49 -5.11 -14.29
N ALA A 106 -1.68 -5.15 -13.66
CA ALA A 106 -1.83 -5.05 -12.21
C ALA A 106 -1.09 -6.16 -11.46
N ALA A 107 -1.15 -7.39 -11.96
CA ALA A 107 -0.43 -8.53 -11.38
C ALA A 107 1.09 -8.33 -11.45
N VAL A 108 1.63 -7.88 -12.60
CA VAL A 108 3.06 -7.57 -12.74
C VAL A 108 3.48 -6.49 -11.75
N ALA A 109 2.71 -5.40 -11.64
CA ALA A 109 3.02 -4.33 -10.70
C ALA A 109 2.97 -4.83 -9.24
N ALA A 110 2.01 -5.67 -8.88
CA ALA A 110 1.94 -6.27 -7.56
C ALA A 110 3.17 -7.15 -7.26
N VAL A 111 3.64 -7.94 -8.22
CA VAL A 111 4.87 -8.74 -8.06
C VAL A 111 6.10 -7.84 -7.88
N VAL A 112 6.22 -6.76 -8.66
CA VAL A 112 7.30 -5.77 -8.48
C VAL A 112 7.22 -5.14 -7.10
N GLY A 113 6.02 -4.74 -6.66
CA GLY A 113 5.78 -4.18 -5.33
C GLY A 113 6.21 -5.13 -4.21
N LEU A 114 5.77 -6.39 -4.27
CA LEU A 114 6.15 -7.43 -3.31
C LEU A 114 7.66 -7.66 -3.28
N THR A 115 8.31 -7.71 -4.44
CA THR A 115 9.76 -7.92 -4.53
C THR A 115 10.51 -6.76 -3.88
N CYS A 116 10.11 -5.52 -4.15
CA CYS A 116 10.68 -4.34 -3.53
C CYS A 116 10.44 -4.31 -2.01
N GLU A 117 9.24 -4.67 -1.55
CA GLU A 117 8.90 -4.73 -0.13
C GLU A 117 9.73 -5.79 0.59
N MET A 118 9.81 -7.01 0.05
CA MET A 118 10.63 -8.08 0.62
C MET A 118 12.11 -7.70 0.69
N SER A 119 12.63 -7.01 -0.32
CA SER A 119 14.01 -6.50 -0.30
C SER A 119 14.22 -5.42 0.75
N ALA A 120 13.24 -4.52 0.92
CA ALA A 120 13.29 -3.52 1.98
C ALA A 120 13.28 -4.15 3.37
N LEU A 121 12.47 -5.20 3.57
CA LEU A 121 12.37 -5.96 4.83
C LEU A 121 13.66 -6.74 5.17
N GLN A 122 14.50 -7.05 4.20
CA GLN A 122 15.82 -7.66 4.46
C GLN A 122 16.81 -6.67 5.06
N THR A 123 16.64 -5.37 4.82
CA THR A 123 17.56 -4.30 5.23
C THR A 123 17.02 -3.40 6.33
N ARG A 124 15.71 -3.39 6.54
CA ARG A 124 15.02 -2.52 7.50
C ARG A 124 13.97 -3.31 8.28
N PRO A 125 13.72 -2.94 9.54
CA PRO A 125 12.68 -3.57 10.35
C PRO A 125 11.28 -3.31 9.76
N ALA A 126 10.43 -4.32 9.82
CA ALA A 126 9.07 -4.29 9.27
C ALA A 126 8.22 -3.12 9.80
N ILE A 127 8.48 -2.70 11.05
CA ILE A 127 7.81 -1.57 11.68
C ILE A 127 8.01 -0.23 10.95
N LEU A 128 9.09 -0.09 10.18
CA LEU A 128 9.36 1.08 9.35
C LEU A 128 8.87 0.87 7.91
N VAL A 129 9.03 -0.34 7.36
CA VAL A 129 8.70 -0.62 5.96
C VAL A 129 7.19 -0.60 5.74
N ALA A 130 6.44 -1.36 6.53
CA ALA A 130 5.01 -1.54 6.31
C ALA A 130 4.19 -0.22 6.38
N PRO A 131 4.40 0.69 7.37
CA PRO A 131 3.68 1.96 7.38
C PRO A 131 4.01 2.87 6.19
N VAL A 132 5.28 2.90 5.76
CA VAL A 132 5.69 3.74 4.61
C VAL A 132 5.04 3.23 3.32
N VAL A 133 5.14 1.92 3.06
CA VAL A 133 4.50 1.28 1.89
C VAL A 133 2.99 1.54 1.91
N PHE A 134 2.35 1.34 3.07
CA PHE A 134 0.91 1.55 3.22
C PHE A 134 0.48 3.00 2.99
N VAL A 135 1.22 3.97 3.50
CA VAL A 135 0.94 5.39 3.29
C VAL A 135 1.07 5.74 1.81
N VAL A 136 2.16 5.35 1.16
CA VAL A 136 2.39 5.64 -0.26
C VAL A 136 1.30 5.01 -1.13
N GLN A 137 0.99 3.73 -0.94
CA GLN A 137 -0.03 3.03 -1.73
C GLN A 137 -1.44 3.58 -1.53
N THR A 138 -1.71 4.27 -0.42
CA THR A 138 -3.02 4.85 -0.12
C THR A 138 -3.10 6.30 -0.59
N VAL A 139 -2.09 7.12 -0.29
CA VAL A 139 -2.09 8.57 -0.58
C VAL A 139 -1.96 8.84 -2.08
N VAL A 140 -1.13 8.05 -2.79
CA VAL A 140 -0.89 8.27 -4.22
C VAL A 140 -2.16 8.10 -5.07
N PRO A 141 -2.95 7.01 -4.94
CA PRO A 141 -4.21 6.90 -5.69
C PRO A 141 -5.20 8.00 -5.36
N ILE A 142 -5.31 8.38 -4.08
CA ILE A 142 -6.22 9.46 -3.65
C ILE A 142 -5.80 10.79 -4.29
N GLY A 143 -4.50 11.11 -4.28
CA GLY A 143 -3.98 12.33 -4.91
C GLY A 143 -4.13 12.37 -6.43
N LEU A 144 -4.10 11.19 -7.09
CA LEU A 144 -4.25 11.07 -8.54
C LEU A 144 -5.72 10.89 -8.98
N ALA A 145 -6.63 10.55 -8.07
CA ALA A 145 -8.03 10.33 -8.38
C ALA A 145 -8.69 11.48 -9.17
N PRO A 146 -8.49 12.78 -8.84
CA PRO A 146 -9.05 13.88 -9.62
C PRO A 146 -8.58 13.91 -11.07
N LEU A 147 -7.36 13.46 -11.34
CA LEU A 147 -6.76 13.43 -12.68
C LEU A 147 -7.24 12.23 -13.51
N VAL A 148 -7.54 11.12 -12.85
CA VAL A 148 -7.89 9.84 -13.49
C VAL A 148 -9.40 9.70 -13.69
N VAL A 149 -10.21 10.16 -12.72
CA VAL A 149 -11.67 9.91 -12.70
C VAL A 149 -12.49 11.18 -12.99
N HIS A 150 -11.87 12.36 -13.14
CA HIS A 150 -12.58 13.66 -13.29
C HIS A 150 -13.69 13.91 -12.23
N SER A 151 -13.67 13.13 -11.16
CA SER A 151 -14.54 13.39 -10.02
C SER A 151 -13.83 14.37 -9.10
N SER A 152 -14.31 15.61 -9.02
CA SER A 152 -13.83 16.48 -7.95
C SER A 152 -14.30 15.92 -6.61
N PHE A 153 -13.41 15.90 -5.62
CA PHE A 153 -13.78 15.55 -4.23
C PHE A 153 -14.92 16.45 -3.71
N LEU A 154 -15.16 17.59 -4.38
CA LEU A 154 -16.22 18.53 -4.09
C LEU A 154 -17.61 18.05 -4.55
N ASP A 155 -17.67 17.11 -5.51
CA ASP A 155 -18.92 16.52 -6.01
C ASP A 155 -19.42 15.36 -5.11
N SER A 156 -18.63 14.99 -4.11
CA SER A 156 -19.07 14.05 -3.06
C SER A 156 -20.14 14.70 -2.20
N PRO A 157 -21.18 13.95 -1.75
CA PRO A 157 -22.36 14.50 -1.06
C PRO A 157 -22.08 15.29 0.24
N LEU A 158 -20.84 15.37 0.68
CA LEU A 158 -20.40 16.10 1.88
C LEU A 158 -19.04 16.79 1.66
N SER A 159 -18.79 17.33 0.47
CA SER A 159 -17.59 18.14 0.14
C SER A 159 -16.23 17.45 0.45
N GLY A 160 -16.17 16.12 0.42
CA GLY A 160 -14.94 15.35 0.66
C GLY A 160 -14.41 15.35 2.11
N VAL A 161 -14.95 16.17 3.00
CA VAL A 161 -14.51 16.27 4.41
C VAL A 161 -14.60 14.93 5.17
N PRO A 162 -15.71 14.17 5.09
CA PRO A 162 -15.79 12.89 5.78
C PRO A 162 -14.82 11.85 5.22
N LEU A 163 -14.49 11.91 3.94
CA LEU A 163 -13.52 11.01 3.31
C LEU A 163 -12.10 11.27 3.86
N ILE A 164 -11.73 12.54 4.02
CA ILE A 164 -10.48 12.93 4.69
C ILE A 164 -10.50 12.47 6.16
N GLY A 165 -11.63 12.61 6.86
CA GLY A 165 -11.80 12.10 8.22
C GLY A 165 -11.57 10.60 8.32
N CYS A 166 -12.17 9.80 7.42
CA CYS A 166 -11.95 8.36 7.36
C CYS A 166 -10.48 8.00 7.07
N LEU A 167 -9.81 8.75 6.19
CA LEU A 167 -8.39 8.57 5.91
C LEU A 167 -7.52 8.84 7.14
N ILE A 168 -7.81 9.91 7.89
CA ILE A 168 -7.10 10.24 9.14
C ILE A 168 -7.30 9.13 10.17
N VAL A 169 -8.52 8.62 10.34
CA VAL A 169 -8.84 7.52 11.27
C VAL A 169 -8.07 6.25 10.88
N LEU A 170 -8.04 5.92 9.60
CA LEU A 170 -7.29 4.78 9.06
C LEU A 170 -5.80 4.91 9.32
N LEU A 171 -5.20 6.07 9.03
CA LEU A 171 -3.77 6.33 9.26
C LEU A 171 -3.44 6.33 10.76
N ALA A 172 -4.30 6.89 11.61
CA ALA A 172 -4.12 6.85 13.06
C ALA A 172 -4.18 5.42 13.60
N GLY A 173 -5.10 4.59 13.11
CA GLY A 173 -5.17 3.17 13.43
C GLY A 173 -3.89 2.42 13.02
N ALA A 174 -3.44 2.60 11.78
CA ALA A 174 -2.23 1.98 11.27
C ALA A 174 -0.97 2.37 12.06
N THR A 175 -0.81 3.66 12.38
CA THR A 175 0.33 4.15 13.18
C THR A 175 0.29 3.64 14.62
N THR A 176 -0.91 3.46 15.19
CA THR A 176 -1.08 2.91 16.54
C THR A 176 -0.65 1.46 16.61
N ILE A 177 -1.01 0.64 15.61
CA ILE A 177 -0.55 -0.75 15.51
C ILE A 177 0.97 -0.81 15.30
N ALA A 178 1.50 0.02 14.41
CA ALA A 178 2.95 0.06 14.15
C ALA A 178 3.80 0.38 15.38
N ARG A 179 3.23 1.07 16.37
CA ARG A 179 3.88 1.41 17.65
C ARG A 179 3.52 0.47 18.80
N SER A 180 2.81 -0.62 18.53
CA SER A 180 2.44 -1.59 19.56
C SER A 180 3.68 -2.22 20.20
N PRO A 181 3.76 -2.29 21.56
CA PRO A 181 4.88 -2.91 22.27
C PRO A 181 5.09 -4.37 21.89
N ALA A 182 4.01 -5.08 21.52
CA ALA A 182 4.07 -6.47 21.09
C ALA A 182 4.91 -6.64 19.81
N LEU A 183 4.75 -5.72 18.83
CA LEU A 183 5.56 -5.72 17.61
C LEU A 183 7.02 -5.33 17.87
N LEU A 184 7.26 -4.40 18.80
CA LEU A 184 8.61 -4.00 19.20
C LEU A 184 9.34 -5.15 19.91
N ALA A 185 8.65 -5.94 20.74
CA ALA A 185 9.22 -7.09 21.43
C ALA A 185 9.62 -8.21 20.45
N VAL A 186 8.85 -8.46 19.41
CA VAL A 186 9.19 -9.44 18.36
C VAL A 186 10.41 -8.99 17.56
N GLY A 187 10.54 -7.69 17.26
CA GLY A 187 11.70 -7.12 16.59
C GLY A 187 12.99 -7.27 17.40
N SER A 188 12.93 -6.98 18.69
CA SER A 188 14.10 -7.08 19.58
C SER A 188 14.55 -8.51 19.88
N ALA A 189 13.61 -9.46 19.91
CA ALA A 189 13.92 -10.89 20.09
C ALA A 189 14.68 -11.48 18.89
N ARG A 190 14.48 -10.92 17.69
CA ARG A 190 15.16 -11.37 16.47
C ARG A 190 16.58 -10.82 16.32
N ASP A 191 16.87 -9.68 16.97
CA ASP A 191 18.19 -9.04 16.97
C ASP A 191 19.14 -9.56 18.06
N GLN A 192 18.73 -10.53 18.88
CA GLN A 192 19.63 -11.23 19.76
C GLN A 192 20.30 -12.41 19.01
N PRO A 193 21.48 -12.19 18.38
CA PRO A 193 22.24 -13.31 17.83
C PRO A 193 22.57 -14.25 18.98
N SER A 194 22.50 -15.54 18.70
CA SER A 194 22.79 -16.68 19.54
C SER A 194 24.11 -16.56 20.36
N ARG A 195 24.10 -15.70 21.36
CA ARG A 195 25.23 -15.49 22.30
C ARG A 195 25.35 -16.63 23.30
N ARG A 196 24.59 -17.73 23.13
CA ARG A 196 24.58 -18.86 24.06
C ARG A 196 25.46 -20.03 23.68
N GLU A 197 26.12 -20.02 22.51
CA GLU A 197 26.91 -21.19 22.09
C GLU A 197 28.46 -21.05 22.27
N SER A 198 28.97 -19.94 22.78
CA SER A 198 30.42 -19.79 22.98
C SER A 198 30.90 -20.04 24.43
N GLY A 199 30.07 -20.61 25.28
CA GLY A 199 30.38 -20.87 26.68
C GLY A 199 30.52 -22.37 27.04
N SER A 200 31.11 -23.20 26.17
CA SER A 200 31.57 -24.53 26.61
C SER A 200 32.96 -24.43 27.16
N PRO A 201 33.18 -24.54 28.49
CA PRO A 201 34.51 -24.68 29.03
C PRO A 201 34.99 -26.08 28.71
N THR A 202 36.00 -26.20 27.88
CA THR A 202 36.84 -27.39 27.76
C THR A 202 37.58 -27.56 29.08
N SER A 203 37.16 -28.52 29.88
CA SER A 203 37.94 -29.13 30.96
C SER A 203 38.73 -30.30 30.45
#